data_75afcdc565a5dad2f20f1f4d589d5077
#
_entry.id   75afcdc565a5dad2f20f1f4d589d5077
#
_cell.length_a   1.000
_cell.length_b   1.000
_cell.length_c   1.000
_cell.angle_alpha   90.00
_cell.angle_beta   90.00
_cell.angle_gamma   90.00
#
_symmetry.space_group_name_H-M   'P 1'
#
loop_
_entity.id
_entity.type
_entity.pdbx_description
1 polymer ?
#
loop_
_entity_poly.entity_id
_entity_poly.type
_entity_poly.pdbx_seq_one_letter_code
_entity_poly.pdbx_strand_id
1 'polypeptide(L)'
;QNTSEFVPFRVDWWDVPGRDEKWKDKTIGNTSQLQFDQEFGNTFFGTGATLISAEHLLRQKAKPHVQVLEGGSFLMYENPDPKHSYIMLVDVARGRGLDYSTFNLIDISQRPFKQVAVYRCNTISPILYPTIIYKYANLYNEAYTIIEANDQGSLVCNGLYNDLEYENLHMDSLIRADRIGVEMTRKTKRIGCSAIKDIIEHGKLDIVDPQTILEMSTFVAKGASYEASEGNHDDLMMNLVLFGYFAVGNNFEELTDVNLKEMMFEQRMKEIENDLVPFGFINDGQDDESNILEEDMGVWTVDKNVKVNMGF
;
A
#
# COMPACT_ATOMS: atom_id res chain seq x y z
N GLN A 1 -5.73 -37.32 -0.86
CA GLN A 1 -6.30 -38.22 -1.86
C GLN A 1 -7.17 -37.38 -2.78
N ASN A 2 -6.75 -37.31 -4.06
CA ASN A 2 -7.48 -36.58 -5.09
C ASN A 2 -8.71 -37.41 -5.49
N THR A 3 -9.90 -37.00 -5.10
CA THR A 3 -11.16 -37.70 -5.36
C THR A 3 -11.86 -37.21 -6.64
N SER A 4 -11.18 -36.40 -7.49
CA SER A 4 -11.71 -35.85 -8.72
C SER A 4 -11.48 -36.81 -9.89
N GLU A 5 -12.50 -37.07 -10.71
CA GLU A 5 -12.41 -37.80 -11.97
C GLU A 5 -11.75 -36.97 -13.09
N PHE A 6 -11.48 -35.69 -12.85
CA PHE A 6 -10.85 -34.80 -13.83
C PHE A 6 -9.32 -34.94 -13.76
N VAL A 7 -8.71 -35.13 -14.92
CA VAL A 7 -7.25 -35.10 -15.09
C VAL A 7 -6.85 -33.65 -15.34
N PRO A 8 -6.04 -33.03 -14.47
CA PRO A 8 -5.57 -31.67 -14.70
C PRO A 8 -4.64 -31.65 -15.92
N PHE A 9 -4.91 -30.75 -16.85
CA PHE A 9 -4.09 -30.50 -18.03
C PHE A 9 -3.69 -29.02 -18.03
N ARG A 10 -2.36 -28.76 -18.08
CA ARG A 10 -1.81 -27.41 -18.15
C ARG A 10 -1.30 -27.15 -19.56
N VAL A 11 -1.69 -26.02 -20.16
CA VAL A 11 -1.16 -25.51 -21.41
C VAL A 11 -0.58 -24.14 -21.13
N ASP A 12 0.70 -23.99 -21.34
CA ASP A 12 1.38 -22.71 -21.22
C ASP A 12 1.40 -21.99 -22.58
N TRP A 13 1.59 -20.67 -22.59
CA TRP A 13 1.50 -19.88 -23.82
C TRP A 13 2.50 -20.32 -24.90
N TRP A 14 3.66 -20.82 -24.50
CA TRP A 14 4.70 -21.33 -25.43
C TRP A 14 4.35 -22.71 -26.03
N ASP A 15 3.38 -23.42 -25.47
CA ASP A 15 2.90 -24.70 -26.02
C ASP A 15 1.93 -24.46 -27.19
N VAL A 16 1.49 -23.21 -27.41
CA VAL A 16 0.56 -22.85 -28.47
C VAL A 16 1.33 -22.45 -29.74
N PRO A 17 1.12 -23.11 -30.88
CA PRO A 17 1.81 -22.78 -32.12
C PRO A 17 1.65 -21.31 -32.52
N GLY A 18 2.79 -20.67 -32.88
CA GLY A 18 2.83 -19.26 -33.28
C GLY A 18 2.98 -18.27 -32.14
N ARG A 19 3.10 -18.74 -30.89
CA ARG A 19 3.41 -17.92 -29.73
C ARG A 19 4.88 -18.11 -29.33
N ASP A 20 5.73 -17.20 -29.77
CA ASP A 20 7.15 -17.11 -29.42
C ASP A 20 7.42 -15.92 -28.49
N GLU A 21 8.68 -15.71 -28.09
CA GLU A 21 9.06 -14.59 -27.23
C GLU A 21 8.72 -13.23 -27.88
N LYS A 22 8.80 -13.11 -29.21
CA LYS A 22 8.42 -11.88 -29.91
C LYS A 22 6.92 -11.62 -29.82
N TRP A 23 6.10 -12.67 -29.91
CA TRP A 23 4.67 -12.57 -29.68
C TRP A 23 4.37 -12.15 -28.24
N LYS A 24 5.07 -12.70 -27.25
CA LYS A 24 4.96 -12.34 -25.84
C LYS A 24 5.29 -10.86 -25.64
N ASP A 25 6.46 -10.40 -26.09
CA ASP A 25 6.88 -9.01 -25.94
C ASP A 25 5.89 -8.03 -26.58
N LYS A 26 5.39 -8.36 -27.77
CA LYS A 26 4.36 -7.56 -28.45
C LYS A 26 3.05 -7.54 -27.67
N THR A 27 2.65 -8.66 -27.11
CA THR A 27 1.41 -8.77 -26.33
C THR A 27 1.51 -7.96 -25.03
N ILE A 28 2.65 -8.07 -24.32
CA ILE A 28 2.94 -7.27 -23.11
C ILE A 28 2.96 -5.78 -23.47
N GLY A 29 3.57 -5.39 -24.59
CA GLY A 29 3.61 -4.00 -25.04
C GLY A 29 2.24 -3.41 -25.39
N ASN A 30 1.28 -4.25 -25.80
CA ASN A 30 -0.10 -3.83 -26.12
C ASN A 30 -1.04 -3.86 -24.90
N THR A 31 -0.67 -4.58 -23.84
CA THR A 31 -1.48 -4.75 -22.63
C THR A 31 -0.67 -4.35 -21.39
N SER A 32 -0.29 -5.32 -20.59
CA SER A 32 0.65 -5.19 -19.47
C SER A 32 1.22 -6.57 -19.13
N GLN A 33 2.34 -6.61 -18.41
CA GLN A 33 2.88 -7.86 -17.89
C GLN A 33 1.84 -8.60 -17.03
N LEU A 34 1.16 -7.87 -16.14
CA LEU A 34 0.13 -8.43 -15.26
C LEU A 34 -1.01 -9.09 -16.04
N GLN A 35 -1.51 -8.40 -17.08
CA GLN A 35 -2.57 -8.94 -17.92
C GLN A 35 -2.08 -10.14 -18.76
N PHE A 36 -0.85 -10.07 -19.26
CA PHE A 36 -0.24 -11.21 -19.95
C PHE A 36 -0.15 -12.44 -19.04
N ASP A 37 0.33 -12.27 -17.81
CA ASP A 37 0.49 -13.36 -16.85
C ASP A 37 -0.88 -13.97 -16.45
N GLN A 38 -1.91 -13.14 -16.34
CA GLN A 38 -3.26 -13.58 -16.05
C GLN A 38 -3.89 -14.36 -17.21
N GLU A 39 -3.75 -13.88 -18.44
CA GLU A 39 -4.43 -14.46 -19.61
C GLU A 39 -3.65 -15.63 -20.23
N PHE A 40 -2.33 -15.58 -20.18
CA PHE A 40 -1.45 -16.51 -20.89
C PHE A 40 -0.42 -17.21 -19.99
N GLY A 41 -0.05 -16.61 -18.86
CA GLY A 41 0.92 -17.15 -17.93
C GLY A 41 0.36 -18.17 -16.93
N ASN A 42 -0.93 -18.53 -17.03
CA ASN A 42 -1.62 -19.38 -16.06
C ASN A 42 -1.50 -18.88 -14.60
N THR A 43 -1.33 -17.56 -14.44
CA THR A 43 -1.21 -16.93 -13.13
C THR A 43 -2.59 -16.44 -12.71
N PHE A 44 -3.18 -17.07 -11.70
CA PHE A 44 -4.51 -16.70 -11.20
C PHE A 44 -4.34 -15.56 -10.19
N PHE A 45 -4.47 -14.32 -10.64
CA PHE A 45 -4.51 -13.15 -9.76
C PHE A 45 -5.90 -13.04 -9.11
N GLY A 46 -5.93 -12.85 -7.80
CA GLY A 46 -7.15 -12.45 -7.11
C GLY A 46 -8.20 -13.54 -6.92
N THR A 47 -7.80 -14.74 -6.54
CA THR A 47 -8.74 -15.71 -5.94
C THR A 47 -9.12 -15.24 -4.55
N GLY A 48 -10.00 -14.25 -4.43
CA GLY A 48 -10.72 -13.86 -3.20
C GLY A 48 -9.95 -13.60 -1.89
N ALA A 49 -8.66 -13.91 -1.84
CA ALA A 49 -7.84 -13.87 -0.63
C ALA A 49 -6.71 -12.84 -0.66
N THR A 50 -6.53 -12.07 -1.76
CA THR A 50 -5.51 -11.02 -1.84
C THR A 50 -5.90 -9.81 -1.01
N LEU A 51 -4.91 -9.08 -0.45
CA LEU A 51 -5.16 -7.87 0.31
C LEU A 51 -5.85 -6.80 -0.54
N ILE A 52 -5.34 -6.56 -1.75
CA ILE A 52 -5.89 -5.62 -2.73
C ILE A 52 -6.75 -6.41 -3.73
N SER A 53 -7.93 -5.91 -4.03
CA SER A 53 -8.81 -6.58 -4.99
C SER A 53 -8.26 -6.53 -6.42
N ALA A 54 -8.57 -7.52 -7.25
CA ALA A 54 -8.10 -7.61 -8.63
C ALA A 54 -8.46 -6.37 -9.45
N GLU A 55 -9.64 -5.80 -9.24
CA GLU A 55 -10.09 -4.58 -9.93
C GLU A 55 -9.14 -3.41 -9.68
N HIS A 56 -8.72 -3.20 -8.43
CA HIS A 56 -7.84 -2.10 -8.05
C HIS A 56 -6.38 -2.36 -8.45
N LEU A 57 -5.95 -3.63 -8.47
CA LEU A 57 -4.65 -4.01 -9.03
C LEU A 57 -4.55 -3.69 -10.53
N LEU A 58 -5.61 -3.94 -11.30
CA LEU A 58 -5.67 -3.62 -12.74
C LEU A 58 -5.67 -2.11 -13.04
N ARG A 59 -6.01 -1.27 -12.06
CA ARG A 59 -5.90 0.19 -12.17
C ARG A 59 -4.46 0.67 -12.06
N GLN A 60 -3.58 -0.09 -11.39
CA GLN A 60 -2.17 0.22 -11.31
C GLN A 60 -1.50 -0.02 -12.66
N LYS A 61 -0.82 1.00 -13.19
CA LYS A 61 -0.24 0.95 -14.53
C LYS A 61 1.27 0.92 -14.43
N ALA A 62 1.84 -0.23 -14.72
CA ALA A 62 3.29 -0.33 -14.84
C ALA A 62 3.82 0.65 -15.89
N LYS A 63 4.91 1.35 -15.55
CA LYS A 63 5.58 2.30 -16.44
C LYS A 63 7.00 1.81 -16.74
N PRO A 64 7.55 2.16 -17.91
CA PRO A 64 8.97 1.97 -18.14
C PRO A 64 9.78 2.87 -17.19
N HIS A 65 10.89 2.34 -16.68
CA HIS A 65 11.84 3.13 -15.91
C HIS A 65 12.60 4.11 -16.81
N VAL A 66 12.95 5.28 -16.28
CA VAL A 66 13.75 6.28 -17.00
C VAL A 66 15.25 6.02 -16.85
N GLN A 67 15.65 5.38 -15.76
CA GLN A 67 17.05 5.04 -15.49
C GLN A 67 17.18 3.74 -14.68
N VAL A 68 18.26 3.00 -14.95
CA VAL A 68 18.63 1.79 -14.20
C VAL A 68 20.05 1.99 -13.65
N LEU A 69 20.21 1.83 -12.35
CA LEU A 69 21.47 2.01 -11.64
C LEU A 69 21.77 0.81 -10.73
N GLU A 70 22.91 0.81 -10.06
CA GLU A 70 23.34 -0.24 -9.11
C GLU A 70 23.28 -1.65 -9.74
N GLY A 71 23.73 -1.76 -11.01
CA GLY A 71 23.71 -3.06 -11.70
C GLY A 71 22.33 -3.66 -11.92
N GLY A 72 21.28 -2.84 -11.94
CA GLY A 72 19.90 -3.28 -12.12
C GLY A 72 19.08 -3.30 -10.83
N SER A 73 19.71 -3.06 -9.68
CA SER A 73 19.01 -3.09 -8.39
C SER A 73 18.21 -1.82 -8.10
N PHE A 74 18.55 -0.69 -8.73
CA PHE A 74 17.80 0.57 -8.58
C PHE A 74 17.12 0.96 -9.88
N LEU A 75 15.82 1.11 -9.85
CA LEU A 75 14.97 1.52 -10.97
C LEU A 75 14.35 2.88 -10.65
N MET A 76 14.61 3.86 -11.50
CA MET A 76 14.05 5.20 -11.40
C MET A 76 12.93 5.36 -12.43
N TYR A 77 11.75 5.77 -11.98
CA TYR A 77 10.57 6.01 -12.81
C TYR A 77 10.33 7.49 -13.06
N GLU A 78 10.66 8.34 -12.10
CA GLU A 78 10.61 9.79 -12.23
C GLU A 78 11.89 10.41 -11.63
N ASN A 79 12.46 11.41 -12.30
CA ASN A 79 13.58 12.16 -11.77
C ASN A 79 13.16 12.98 -10.56
N PRO A 80 14.03 13.20 -9.55
CA PRO A 80 13.71 14.07 -8.42
C PRO A 80 13.46 15.51 -8.88
N ASP A 81 12.39 16.11 -8.37
CA ASP A 81 12.09 17.55 -8.52
C ASP A 81 12.49 18.25 -7.21
N PRO A 82 13.33 19.32 -7.25
CA PRO A 82 13.76 20.02 -6.04
C PRO A 82 12.64 20.65 -5.21
N LYS A 83 11.43 20.78 -5.77
CA LYS A 83 10.25 21.33 -5.08
C LYS A 83 9.39 20.24 -4.42
N HIS A 84 9.69 18.98 -4.67
CA HIS A 84 8.89 17.87 -4.18
C HIS A 84 9.44 17.30 -2.88
N SER A 85 8.56 16.77 -2.06
CA SER A 85 8.85 16.03 -0.85
C SER A 85 8.66 14.53 -1.07
N TYR A 86 9.59 13.75 -0.55
CA TYR A 86 9.63 12.31 -0.77
C TYR A 86 9.69 11.54 0.55
N ILE A 87 9.08 10.37 0.55
CA ILE A 87 9.22 9.37 1.61
C ILE A 87 9.93 8.14 1.05
N MET A 88 10.92 7.65 1.79
CA MET A 88 11.59 6.39 1.52
C MET A 88 11.17 5.36 2.56
N LEU A 89 10.68 4.20 2.11
CA LEU A 89 10.24 3.09 2.96
C LEU A 89 11.19 1.93 2.74
N VAL A 90 11.77 1.41 3.80
CA VAL A 90 12.91 0.47 3.73
C VAL A 90 12.59 -0.81 4.47
N ASP A 91 12.75 -1.94 3.78
CA ASP A 91 12.77 -3.29 4.34
C ASP A 91 14.19 -3.89 4.20
N VAL A 92 14.65 -4.62 5.22
CA VAL A 92 16.04 -5.05 5.34
C VAL A 92 16.16 -6.56 5.44
N ALA A 93 16.70 -7.19 4.42
CA ALA A 93 17.07 -8.60 4.43
C ALA A 93 18.52 -8.83 4.88
N ARG A 94 18.88 -10.11 5.06
CA ARG A 94 20.22 -10.52 5.53
C ARG A 94 21.30 -10.53 4.43
N GLY A 95 20.95 -10.28 3.17
CA GLY A 95 21.88 -10.29 2.04
C GLY A 95 22.45 -11.67 1.69
N ARG A 96 21.67 -12.74 1.92
CA ARG A 96 22.09 -14.15 1.73
C ARG A 96 21.54 -14.77 0.43
N GLY A 97 20.99 -13.96 -0.47
CA GLY A 97 20.44 -14.42 -1.74
C GLY A 97 19.03 -15.03 -1.63
N LEU A 98 18.35 -14.90 -0.49
CA LEU A 98 16.98 -15.34 -0.24
C LEU A 98 16.02 -14.15 -0.37
N ASP A 99 15.74 -13.48 0.74
CA ASP A 99 14.91 -12.29 0.78
C ASP A 99 15.67 -11.06 0.27
N TYR A 100 14.94 -10.03 -0.14
CA TYR A 100 15.53 -8.83 -0.73
C TYR A 100 15.54 -7.68 0.29
N SER A 101 16.66 -6.97 0.37
CA SER A 101 16.68 -5.62 0.91
C SER A 101 16.08 -4.69 -0.11
N THR A 102 15.04 -3.97 0.25
CA THR A 102 14.26 -3.15 -0.67
C THR A 102 13.99 -1.76 -0.11
N PHE A 103 13.83 -0.79 -0.98
CA PHE A 103 13.11 0.43 -0.63
C PHE A 103 12.20 0.90 -1.76
N ASN A 104 11.12 1.56 -1.37
CA ASN A 104 10.24 2.33 -2.25
C ASN A 104 10.40 3.82 -1.96
N LEU A 105 10.58 4.64 -3.00
CA LEU A 105 10.50 6.09 -2.93
C LEU A 105 9.14 6.55 -3.44
N ILE A 106 8.45 7.31 -2.62
CA ILE A 106 7.10 7.84 -2.91
C ILE A 106 7.14 9.36 -2.87
N ASP A 107 6.71 10.00 -3.94
CA ASP A 107 6.44 11.43 -4.00
C ASP A 107 5.11 11.72 -3.29
N ILE A 108 5.17 12.56 -2.25
CA ILE A 108 4.01 12.93 -1.44
C ILE A 108 3.57 14.38 -1.64
N SER A 109 4.12 15.08 -2.62
CA SER A 109 3.86 16.51 -2.87
C SER A 109 2.48 16.77 -3.46
N GLN A 110 1.93 15.81 -4.20
CA GLN A 110 0.65 15.91 -4.89
C GLN A 110 -0.14 14.62 -4.75
N ARG A 111 -1.44 14.70 -5.00
CA ARG A 111 -2.32 13.53 -5.01
C ARG A 111 -2.79 13.22 -6.43
N PRO A 112 -2.88 11.94 -6.79
CA PRO A 112 -2.44 10.77 -6.00
C PRO A 112 -0.93 10.83 -5.73
N PHE A 113 -0.48 10.27 -4.57
CA PHE A 113 0.93 10.04 -4.31
C PHE A 113 1.48 9.08 -5.37
N LYS A 114 2.79 9.11 -5.62
CA LYS A 114 3.37 8.33 -6.72
C LYS A 114 4.63 7.60 -6.28
N GLN A 115 4.71 6.33 -6.62
CA GLN A 115 5.97 5.62 -6.57
C GLN A 115 6.90 6.15 -7.68
N VAL A 116 8.07 6.66 -7.31
CA VAL A 116 9.03 7.32 -8.24
C VAL A 116 10.32 6.55 -8.44
N ALA A 117 10.69 5.70 -7.49
CA ALA A 117 11.85 4.81 -7.63
C ALA A 117 11.73 3.60 -6.71
N VAL A 118 12.45 2.53 -7.06
CA VAL A 118 12.51 1.27 -6.32
C VAL A 118 13.94 0.76 -6.29
N TYR A 119 14.35 0.23 -5.15
CA TYR A 119 15.57 -0.56 -5.01
C TYR A 119 15.23 -1.98 -4.56
N ARG A 120 15.91 -2.97 -5.13
CA ARG A 120 15.71 -4.38 -4.78
C ARG A 120 17.00 -5.17 -4.98
N CYS A 121 17.58 -5.69 -3.89
CA CYS A 121 18.83 -6.45 -3.94
C CYS A 121 18.86 -7.51 -2.83
N ASN A 122 19.14 -8.77 -3.18
CA ASN A 122 19.20 -9.88 -2.21
C ASN A 122 20.63 -10.23 -1.78
N THR A 123 21.65 -9.53 -2.30
CA THR A 123 23.07 -9.79 -2.00
C THR A 123 23.73 -8.67 -1.22
N ILE A 124 23.08 -7.50 -1.08
CA ILE A 124 23.64 -6.40 -0.31
C ILE A 124 23.74 -6.74 1.17
N SER A 125 24.92 -6.48 1.75
CA SER A 125 25.13 -6.63 3.18
C SER A 125 24.38 -5.53 3.95
N PRO A 126 23.73 -5.83 5.10
CA PRO A 126 23.13 -4.83 5.98
C PRO A 126 24.12 -3.74 6.44
N ILE A 127 25.42 -4.01 6.46
CA ILE A 127 26.46 -3.03 6.78
C ILE A 127 26.66 -1.99 5.66
N LEU A 128 26.52 -2.40 4.39
CA LEU A 128 26.69 -1.52 3.23
C LEU A 128 25.39 -0.84 2.81
N TYR A 129 24.25 -1.41 3.19
CA TYR A 129 22.95 -0.91 2.76
C TYR A 129 22.66 0.53 3.22
N PRO A 130 23.09 1.01 4.42
CA PRO A 130 22.96 2.41 4.80
C PRO A 130 23.54 3.40 3.78
N THR A 131 24.68 3.07 3.16
CA THR A 131 25.31 3.93 2.15
C THR A 131 24.44 4.09 0.89
N ILE A 132 23.75 3.02 0.48
CA ILE A 132 22.82 3.05 -0.66
C ILE A 132 21.58 3.88 -0.29
N ILE A 133 20.99 3.65 0.89
CA ILE A 133 19.85 4.43 1.37
C ILE A 133 20.21 5.91 1.44
N TYR A 134 21.32 6.26 2.09
CA TYR A 134 21.82 7.64 2.19
C TYR A 134 21.96 8.32 0.83
N LYS A 135 22.60 7.63 -0.13
CA LYS A 135 22.79 8.15 -1.49
C LYS A 135 21.48 8.54 -2.15
N TYR A 136 20.49 7.65 -2.12
CA TYR A 136 19.23 7.88 -2.82
C TYR A 136 18.25 8.73 -2.01
N ALA A 137 18.30 8.71 -0.69
CA ALA A 137 17.53 9.63 0.13
C ALA A 137 17.96 11.09 -0.14
N ASN A 138 19.27 11.36 -0.18
CA ASN A 138 19.80 12.69 -0.53
C ASN A 138 19.47 13.07 -1.98
N LEU A 139 19.53 12.13 -2.93
CA LEU A 139 19.16 12.40 -4.32
C LEU A 139 17.71 12.86 -4.44
N TYR A 140 16.81 12.33 -3.60
CA TYR A 140 15.39 12.69 -3.55
C TYR A 140 15.12 13.67 -2.39
N ASN A 141 15.87 14.78 -2.36
CA ASN A 141 15.68 15.94 -1.48
C ASN A 141 15.67 15.59 0.01
N GLU A 142 16.61 14.77 0.46
CA GLU A 142 16.67 14.29 1.84
C GLU A 142 15.36 13.60 2.25
N ALA A 143 14.93 12.62 1.45
CA ALA A 143 13.65 11.92 1.62
C ALA A 143 13.44 11.46 3.07
N TYR A 144 12.27 11.74 3.64
CA TYR A 144 11.93 11.24 4.98
C TYR A 144 11.94 9.71 5.00
N THR A 145 12.88 9.12 5.73
CA THR A 145 13.19 7.70 5.64
C THR A 145 12.60 6.92 6.81
N ILE A 146 11.82 5.90 6.50
CA ILE A 146 11.16 5.01 7.45
C ILE A 146 11.69 3.60 7.23
N ILE A 147 12.30 3.01 8.26
CA ILE A 147 12.95 1.70 8.17
C ILE A 147 12.21 0.71 9.06
N GLU A 148 11.92 -0.48 8.56
CA GLU A 148 11.52 -1.60 9.40
C GLU A 148 12.70 -2.01 10.29
N ALA A 149 12.57 -1.79 11.61
CA ALA A 149 13.67 -1.94 12.57
C ALA A 149 13.83 -3.38 13.11
N ASN A 150 13.08 -4.33 12.58
CA ASN A 150 13.19 -5.74 12.97
C ASN A 150 14.51 -6.35 12.48
N ASP A 151 15.00 -7.40 13.16
CA ASP A 151 16.20 -8.17 12.80
C ASP A 151 17.39 -7.27 12.38
N GLN A 152 17.78 -7.26 11.12
CA GLN A 152 18.90 -6.47 10.60
C GLN A 152 18.56 -4.98 10.40
N GLY A 153 17.28 -4.61 10.44
CA GLY A 153 16.85 -3.22 10.29
C GLY A 153 17.43 -2.29 11.35
N SER A 154 17.55 -2.75 12.59
CA SER A 154 18.19 -1.96 13.65
C SER A 154 19.66 -1.62 13.38
N LEU A 155 20.40 -2.51 12.70
CA LEU A 155 21.78 -2.25 12.29
C LEU A 155 21.83 -1.17 11.21
N VAL A 156 20.91 -1.23 10.24
CA VAL A 156 20.78 -0.23 9.17
C VAL A 156 20.39 1.14 9.74
N CYS A 157 19.43 1.18 10.67
CA CYS A 157 19.07 2.40 11.40
C CYS A 157 20.27 3.05 12.07
N ASN A 158 21.06 2.27 12.82
CA ASN A 158 22.25 2.76 13.50
C ASN A 158 23.31 3.27 12.54
N GLY A 159 23.56 2.54 11.42
CA GLY A 159 24.51 2.97 10.39
C GLY A 159 24.10 4.30 9.72
N LEU A 160 22.81 4.51 9.46
CA LEU A 160 22.32 5.78 8.91
C LEU A 160 22.43 6.93 9.92
N TYR A 161 21.98 6.70 11.15
CA TYR A 161 21.90 7.77 12.15
C TYR A 161 23.25 8.11 12.75
N ASN A 162 24.02 7.11 13.20
CA ASN A 162 25.27 7.35 13.93
C ASN A 162 26.49 7.49 13.00
N ASP A 163 26.57 6.69 11.93
CA ASP A 163 27.77 6.67 11.07
C ASP A 163 27.66 7.65 9.90
N LEU A 164 26.47 7.83 9.34
CA LEU A 164 26.22 8.73 8.20
C LEU A 164 25.53 10.04 8.60
N GLU A 165 25.18 10.21 9.87
CA GLU A 165 24.54 11.42 10.42
C GLU A 165 23.29 11.85 9.64
N TYR A 166 22.50 10.88 9.18
CA TYR A 166 21.27 11.16 8.45
C TYR A 166 20.14 11.47 9.43
N GLU A 167 19.74 12.74 9.52
CA GLU A 167 18.77 13.21 10.52
C GLU A 167 17.32 12.98 10.14
N ASN A 168 17.00 12.87 8.82
CA ASN A 168 15.61 12.77 8.35
C ASN A 168 15.06 11.34 8.43
N LEU A 169 15.24 10.72 9.59
CA LEU A 169 14.79 9.36 9.93
C LEU A 169 13.56 9.39 10.81
N HIS A 170 12.64 8.48 10.53
CA HIS A 170 11.46 8.28 11.38
C HIS A 170 11.86 7.68 12.74
N MET A 171 11.44 8.35 13.81
CA MET A 171 11.56 7.87 15.19
C MET A 171 10.16 7.51 15.69
N ASP A 172 9.95 6.24 16.06
CA ASP A 172 8.66 5.80 16.61
C ASP A 172 8.56 6.20 18.09
N SER A 173 7.92 7.36 18.32
CA SER A 173 7.69 7.92 19.65
C SER A 173 6.61 7.18 20.45
N LEU A 174 5.83 6.30 19.84
CA LEU A 174 4.68 5.65 20.48
C LEU A 174 5.09 4.51 21.44
N ILE A 175 6.28 3.95 21.31
CA ILE A 175 6.72 2.81 22.13
C ILE A 175 7.89 3.15 23.05
N ARG A 176 8.88 3.90 22.56
CA ARG A 176 10.03 4.43 23.34
C ARG A 176 10.61 5.63 22.62
N ALA A 177 10.79 6.73 23.31
CA ALA A 177 11.19 8.04 22.78
C ALA A 177 12.52 8.10 21.97
N ASP A 178 13.27 7.00 21.89
CA ASP A 178 14.62 6.96 21.29
C ASP A 178 14.81 5.81 20.29
N ARG A 179 13.75 5.19 19.79
CA ARG A 179 13.90 4.09 18.82
C ARG A 179 13.76 4.59 17.40
N ILE A 180 14.83 4.46 16.64
CA ILE A 180 14.86 4.77 15.21
C ILE A 180 14.18 3.65 14.45
N GLY A 181 13.30 4.01 13.49
CA GLY A 181 12.55 3.06 12.66
C GLY A 181 11.31 2.50 13.34
N VAL A 182 10.59 1.65 12.64
CA VAL A 182 9.31 1.05 13.04
C VAL A 182 9.48 -0.41 13.36
N GLU A 183 8.99 -0.87 14.51
CA GLU A 183 8.90 -2.30 14.81
C GLU A 183 7.66 -2.89 14.15
N MET A 184 7.85 -3.78 13.17
CA MET A 184 6.77 -4.50 12.52
C MET A 184 6.27 -5.63 13.40
N THR A 185 5.30 -5.33 14.25
CA THR A 185 4.56 -6.29 15.06
C THR A 185 3.32 -6.79 14.30
N ARG A 186 2.65 -7.83 14.80
CA ARG A 186 1.35 -8.26 14.23
C ARG A 186 0.32 -7.13 14.21
N LYS A 187 0.34 -6.25 15.22
CA LYS A 187 -0.57 -5.09 15.30
C LYS A 187 -0.20 -4.05 14.26
N THR A 188 1.06 -3.69 14.14
CA THR A 188 1.59 -2.74 13.15
C THR A 188 1.28 -3.21 11.74
N LYS A 189 1.60 -4.48 11.41
CA LYS A 189 1.30 -5.09 10.11
C LYS A 189 -0.19 -5.06 9.77
N ARG A 190 -1.06 -5.38 10.73
CA ARG A 190 -2.51 -5.35 10.50
C ARG A 190 -3.03 -3.94 10.21
N ILE A 191 -2.56 -2.93 10.96
CA ILE A 191 -2.93 -1.52 10.72
C ILE A 191 -2.43 -1.09 9.34
N GLY A 192 -1.16 -1.37 9.03
CA GLY A 192 -0.56 -1.04 7.74
C GLY A 192 -1.28 -1.71 6.57
N CYS A 193 -1.62 -3.01 6.68
CA CYS A 193 -2.40 -3.71 5.65
C CYS A 193 -3.77 -3.08 5.43
N SER A 194 -4.50 -2.75 6.50
CA SER A 194 -5.81 -2.10 6.36
C SER A 194 -5.70 -0.73 5.70
N ALA A 195 -4.73 0.08 6.13
CA ALA A 195 -4.55 1.43 5.62
C ALA A 195 -4.07 1.44 4.16
N ILE A 196 -3.09 0.61 3.79
CA ILE A 196 -2.61 0.58 2.41
C ILE A 196 -3.67 0.07 1.45
N LYS A 197 -4.50 -0.90 1.87
CA LYS A 197 -5.67 -1.32 1.11
C LYS A 197 -6.56 -0.13 0.80
N ASP A 198 -6.98 0.60 1.83
CA ASP A 198 -7.85 1.77 1.69
C ASP A 198 -7.21 2.85 0.79
N ILE A 199 -5.91 3.12 0.95
CA ILE A 199 -5.18 4.12 0.15
C ILE A 199 -5.18 3.75 -1.35
N ILE A 200 -4.92 2.48 -1.67
CA ILE A 200 -4.84 2.00 -3.07
C ILE A 200 -6.24 1.89 -3.68
N GLU A 201 -7.21 1.31 -2.96
CA GLU A 201 -8.57 1.12 -3.46
C GLU A 201 -9.28 2.45 -3.72
N HIS A 202 -8.94 3.50 -2.98
CA HIS A 202 -9.44 4.86 -3.21
C HIS A 202 -8.59 5.70 -4.20
N GLY A 203 -7.62 5.09 -4.88
CA GLY A 203 -6.80 5.76 -5.89
C GLY A 203 -5.95 6.91 -5.34
N LYS A 204 -5.45 6.79 -4.10
CA LYS A 204 -4.63 7.82 -3.45
C LYS A 204 -3.13 7.58 -3.63
N LEU A 205 -2.74 6.42 -4.15
CA LEU A 205 -1.36 6.04 -4.43
C LEU A 205 -1.28 5.30 -5.76
N ASP A 206 -0.42 5.79 -6.66
CA ASP A 206 -0.09 5.17 -7.93
C ASP A 206 1.20 4.36 -7.79
N ILE A 207 1.11 3.07 -8.05
CA ILE A 207 2.25 2.16 -8.12
C ILE A 207 2.59 1.91 -9.59
N VAL A 208 3.85 2.08 -9.94
CA VAL A 208 4.32 2.04 -11.33
C VAL A 208 5.36 0.95 -11.59
N ASP A 209 5.98 0.40 -10.53
CA ASP A 209 6.96 -0.67 -10.64
C ASP A 209 6.25 -2.02 -10.86
N PRO A 210 6.56 -2.75 -11.95
CA PRO A 210 5.93 -4.04 -12.25
C PRO A 210 6.14 -5.09 -11.16
N GLN A 211 7.31 -5.10 -10.50
CA GLN A 211 7.62 -6.06 -9.45
C GLN A 211 6.80 -5.78 -8.19
N THR A 212 6.65 -4.51 -7.81
CA THR A 212 5.78 -4.11 -6.69
C THR A 212 4.32 -4.53 -6.97
N ILE A 213 3.82 -4.29 -8.20
CA ILE A 213 2.46 -4.70 -8.60
C ILE A 213 2.31 -6.23 -8.52
N LEU A 214 3.33 -6.97 -8.94
CA LEU A 214 3.33 -8.44 -8.84
C LEU A 214 3.24 -8.90 -7.37
N GLU A 215 4.06 -8.34 -6.49
CA GLU A 215 4.01 -8.67 -5.06
C GLU A 215 2.66 -8.32 -4.42
N MET A 216 2.07 -7.17 -4.78
CA MET A 216 0.69 -6.83 -4.38
C MET A 216 -0.32 -7.89 -4.80
N SER A 217 -0.18 -8.47 -6.00
CA SER A 217 -1.10 -9.46 -6.56
C SER A 217 -0.95 -10.85 -5.93
N THR A 218 0.20 -11.14 -5.33
CA THR A 218 0.52 -12.42 -4.68
C THR A 218 0.47 -12.35 -3.15
N PHE A 219 0.14 -11.19 -2.58
CA PHE A 219 0.03 -10.97 -1.14
C PHE A 219 -1.35 -11.39 -0.64
N VAL A 220 -1.41 -12.59 -0.06
CA VAL A 220 -2.65 -13.29 0.26
C VAL A 220 -2.88 -13.43 1.77
N ALA A 221 -4.14 -13.59 2.15
CA ALA A 221 -4.51 -13.86 3.53
C ALA A 221 -3.99 -15.22 3.99
N LYS A 222 -3.30 -15.25 5.13
CA LYS A 222 -2.84 -16.44 5.81
C LYS A 222 -3.15 -16.37 7.31
N GLY A 223 -4.16 -17.10 7.71
CA GLY A 223 -4.70 -16.99 9.07
C GLY A 223 -5.22 -15.61 9.38
N ALA A 224 -4.66 -14.94 10.39
CA ALA A 224 -5.04 -13.58 10.81
C ALA A 224 -4.11 -12.50 10.21
N SER A 225 -3.28 -12.83 9.21
CA SER A 225 -2.31 -11.92 8.59
C SER A 225 -2.32 -12.07 7.07
N TYR A 226 -1.41 -11.36 6.41
CA TYR A 226 -1.15 -11.45 4.97
C TYR A 226 0.33 -11.73 4.76
N GLU A 227 0.66 -12.52 3.75
CA GLU A 227 2.03 -12.81 3.33
C GLU A 227 2.07 -13.20 1.85
N ALA A 228 3.26 -13.26 1.25
CA ALA A 228 3.42 -13.75 -0.09
C ALA A 228 2.90 -15.18 -0.24
N SER A 229 2.23 -15.47 -1.34
CA SER A 229 1.87 -16.84 -1.71
C SER A 229 3.13 -17.67 -1.98
N GLU A 230 3.03 -19.00 -1.88
CA GLU A 230 4.17 -19.91 -1.99
C GLU A 230 4.99 -19.67 -3.26
N GLY A 231 6.31 -19.52 -3.10
CA GLY A 231 7.24 -19.26 -4.19
C GLY A 231 7.36 -17.78 -4.61
N ASN A 232 6.66 -16.87 -3.95
CA ASN A 232 6.72 -15.42 -4.20
C ASN A 232 7.38 -14.67 -3.03
N HIS A 233 7.66 -13.39 -3.25
CA HIS A 233 8.23 -12.46 -2.27
C HIS A 233 7.22 -11.37 -1.93
N ASP A 234 7.36 -10.75 -0.75
CA ASP A 234 6.54 -9.63 -0.29
C ASP A 234 7.39 -8.44 0.24
N ASP A 235 8.69 -8.40 -0.07
CA ASP A 235 9.62 -7.38 0.45
C ASP A 235 9.21 -5.95 0.01
N LEU A 236 8.83 -5.77 -1.27
CA LEU A 236 8.32 -4.48 -1.78
C LEU A 236 6.91 -4.18 -1.28
N MET A 237 6.08 -5.21 -1.13
CA MET A 237 4.74 -5.06 -0.55
C MET A 237 4.82 -4.68 0.93
N MET A 238 5.80 -5.20 1.68
CA MET A 238 6.02 -4.82 3.09
C MET A 238 6.39 -3.34 3.23
N ASN A 239 7.14 -2.77 2.29
CA ASN A 239 7.35 -1.32 2.25
C ASN A 239 6.04 -0.54 2.10
N LEU A 240 5.10 -1.03 1.27
CA LEU A 240 3.78 -0.39 1.14
C LEU A 240 2.95 -0.55 2.43
N VAL A 241 3.04 -1.69 3.11
CA VAL A 241 2.42 -1.90 4.43
C VAL A 241 2.98 -0.90 5.46
N LEU A 242 4.29 -0.68 5.43
CA LEU A 242 4.96 0.31 6.27
C LEU A 242 4.48 1.74 5.96
N PHE A 243 4.31 2.08 4.66
CA PHE A 243 3.70 3.34 4.24
C PHE A 243 2.27 3.48 4.79
N GLY A 244 1.44 2.46 4.65
CA GLY A 244 0.08 2.46 5.18
C GLY A 244 0.03 2.70 6.70
N TYR A 245 0.92 2.06 7.45
CA TYR A 245 1.03 2.29 8.90
C TYR A 245 1.40 3.73 9.23
N PHE A 246 2.41 4.28 8.54
CA PHE A 246 2.87 5.64 8.75
C PHE A 246 1.81 6.67 8.33
N ALA A 247 1.13 6.45 7.22
CA ALA A 247 0.18 7.38 6.62
C ALA A 247 -1.08 7.64 7.47
N VAL A 248 -1.41 6.77 8.41
CA VAL A 248 -2.51 6.97 9.37
C VAL A 248 -2.04 7.53 10.71
N GLY A 249 -0.76 7.79 10.84
CA GLY A 249 -0.15 8.41 12.01
C GLY A 249 -0.15 9.94 11.95
N ASN A 250 -0.04 10.59 13.11
CA ASN A 250 0.02 12.07 13.19
C ASN A 250 1.25 12.64 12.49
N ASN A 251 2.38 11.91 12.48
CA ASN A 251 3.62 12.36 11.85
C ASN A 251 3.47 12.55 10.33
N PHE A 252 2.58 11.79 9.68
CA PHE A 252 2.29 11.97 8.26
C PHE A 252 1.53 13.27 8.00
N GLU A 253 0.58 13.60 8.86
CA GLU A 253 -0.19 14.86 8.79
C GLU A 253 0.75 16.06 8.97
N GLU A 254 1.66 16.01 9.94
CA GLU A 254 2.67 17.06 10.16
C GLU A 254 3.59 17.24 8.94
N LEU A 255 3.95 16.13 8.26
CA LEU A 255 4.84 16.16 7.10
C LEU A 255 4.16 16.67 5.82
N THR A 256 2.86 16.45 5.67
CA THR A 256 2.13 16.66 4.41
C THR A 256 1.03 17.71 4.49
N ASP A 257 0.71 18.24 5.66
CA ASP A 257 -0.51 19.00 5.95
C ASP A 257 -1.80 18.24 5.54
N VAL A 258 -1.75 16.92 5.52
CA VAL A 258 -2.79 16.03 5.01
C VAL A 258 -3.24 15.04 6.07
N ASN A 259 -4.46 15.22 6.56
CA ASN A 259 -5.11 14.23 7.40
C ASN A 259 -5.74 13.11 6.54
N LEU A 260 -4.91 12.14 6.14
CA LEU A 260 -5.37 10.99 5.34
C LEU A 260 -6.43 10.17 6.05
N LYS A 261 -6.36 10.04 7.37
CA LYS A 261 -7.32 9.28 8.17
C LYS A 261 -8.72 9.92 8.12
N GLU A 262 -8.80 11.23 8.29
CA GLU A 262 -10.04 12.00 8.20
C GLU A 262 -10.63 11.93 6.80
N MET A 263 -9.81 12.13 5.78
CA MET A 263 -10.24 12.02 4.39
C MET A 263 -10.76 10.63 4.02
N MET A 264 -10.12 9.55 4.50
CA MET A 264 -10.58 8.18 4.28
C MET A 264 -11.91 7.94 5.00
N PHE A 265 -12.08 8.49 6.20
CA PHE A 265 -13.34 8.42 6.95
C PHE A 265 -14.48 9.16 6.22
N GLU A 266 -14.24 10.39 5.77
CA GLU A 266 -15.23 11.18 5.02
C GLU A 266 -15.63 10.48 3.71
N GLN A 267 -14.66 9.92 3.00
CA GLN A 267 -14.92 9.20 1.76
C GLN A 267 -15.77 7.94 1.99
N ARG A 268 -15.44 7.17 3.04
CA ARG A 268 -16.23 5.99 3.44
C ARG A 268 -17.65 6.36 3.87
N MET A 269 -17.83 7.49 4.56
CA MET A 269 -19.15 8.00 4.91
C MET A 269 -19.95 8.37 3.67
N LYS A 270 -19.35 9.03 2.67
CA LYS A 270 -20.02 9.35 1.39
C LYS A 270 -20.40 8.10 0.61
N GLU A 271 -19.58 7.05 0.63
CA GLU A 271 -19.92 5.77 -0.01
C GLU A 271 -21.12 5.11 0.66
N ILE A 272 -21.16 5.09 2.01
CA ILE A 272 -22.31 4.60 2.77
C ILE A 272 -23.56 5.42 2.47
N GLU A 273 -23.45 6.75 2.41
CA GLU A 273 -24.58 7.64 2.05
C GLU A 273 -25.09 7.39 0.63
N ASN A 274 -24.20 7.12 -0.33
CA ASN A 274 -24.58 6.81 -1.71
C ASN A 274 -25.22 5.41 -1.85
N ASP A 275 -24.79 4.45 -1.04
CA ASP A 275 -25.36 3.09 -1.00
C ASP A 275 -26.69 3.03 -0.23
N LEU A 276 -26.98 4.04 0.62
CA LEU A 276 -28.30 4.22 1.19
C LEU A 276 -29.24 4.64 0.07
N VAL A 277 -29.86 3.66 -0.59
CA VAL A 277 -30.97 3.92 -1.53
C VAL A 277 -31.97 4.81 -0.78
N PRO A 278 -32.33 5.99 -1.31
CA PRO A 278 -33.42 6.77 -0.71
C PRO A 278 -34.61 5.84 -0.61
N PHE A 279 -35.09 5.56 0.59
CA PHE A 279 -36.41 4.95 0.77
C PHE A 279 -37.38 5.94 0.15
N GLY A 280 -37.59 5.79 -1.16
CA GLY A 280 -38.68 6.48 -1.83
C GLY A 280 -39.96 6.05 -1.13
N PHE A 281 -40.68 6.99 -0.56
CA PHE A 281 -42.05 6.77 -0.20
C PHE A 281 -42.74 6.19 -1.43
N ILE A 282 -43.07 4.90 -1.39
CA ILE A 282 -43.96 4.30 -2.35
C ILE A 282 -45.30 4.92 -2.04
N ASN A 283 -45.62 5.99 -2.77
CA ASN A 283 -46.97 6.54 -2.76
C ASN A 283 -47.79 5.57 -3.63
N ASP A 284 -48.62 4.77 -3.01
CA ASP A 284 -49.49 3.78 -3.66
C ASP A 284 -50.71 4.40 -4.33
N GLY A 285 -50.62 5.67 -4.74
CA GLY A 285 -51.58 6.26 -5.68
C GLY A 285 -53.05 6.27 -5.24
N GLN A 286 -53.33 6.30 -3.95
CA GLN A 286 -54.68 6.60 -3.46
C GLN A 286 -54.71 7.99 -2.83
N ASP A 287 -55.19 8.95 -3.63
CA ASP A 287 -55.63 10.25 -3.14
C ASP A 287 -56.90 10.05 -2.28
N ASP A 288 -56.75 10.00 -0.98
CA ASP A 288 -57.84 10.25 -0.06
C ASP A 288 -57.68 11.66 0.53
N GLU A 289 -58.43 12.58 -0.06
CA GLU A 289 -58.78 13.84 0.58
C GLU A 289 -59.58 13.54 1.84
N SER A 290 -58.96 13.72 3.04
CA SER A 290 -59.62 14.30 4.17
C SER A 290 -58.78 14.16 5.47
N ASN A 291 -58.78 15.29 6.19
CA ASN A 291 -58.37 15.50 7.58
C ASN A 291 -56.90 15.86 7.86
N ILE A 292 -56.66 17.16 7.65
CA ILE A 292 -55.63 17.88 8.40
C ILE A 292 -56.14 18.01 9.83
N LEU A 293 -55.63 17.23 10.75
CA LEU A 293 -55.64 17.52 12.17
C LEU A 293 -54.31 18.18 12.51
N GLU A 294 -54.39 19.46 12.84
CA GLU A 294 -53.33 20.19 13.54
C GLU A 294 -53.13 19.53 14.91
N GLU A 295 -52.02 18.81 15.08
CA GLU A 295 -51.52 18.46 16.39
C GLU A 295 -50.07 18.89 16.53
N ASP A 296 -49.87 19.87 17.38
CA ASP A 296 -48.72 20.33 18.15
C ASP A 296 -47.33 19.73 17.78
N MET A 297 -46.54 20.54 17.10
CA MET A 297 -45.11 20.38 17.11
C MET A 297 -44.54 20.73 18.49
N GLY A 298 -44.36 19.72 19.33
CA GLY A 298 -43.61 19.82 20.56
C GLY A 298 -42.14 20.12 20.30
N VAL A 299 -41.76 21.37 20.58
CA VAL A 299 -40.35 21.80 20.58
C VAL A 299 -39.62 21.11 21.74
N TRP A 300 -38.71 20.22 21.44
CA TRP A 300 -37.80 19.64 22.44
C TRP A 300 -36.78 20.70 22.83
N THR A 301 -37.01 21.39 23.96
CA THR A 301 -35.97 22.22 24.59
C THR A 301 -35.08 21.34 25.45
N VAL A 302 -33.81 21.35 25.17
CA VAL A 302 -32.77 20.68 26.00
C VAL A 302 -32.64 21.50 27.29
N ASP A 303 -33.07 20.92 28.40
CA ASP A 303 -32.94 21.51 29.75
C ASP A 303 -31.45 21.40 30.19
N LYS A 304 -30.82 22.55 30.36
CA LYS A 304 -29.37 22.69 30.68
C LYS A 304 -29.03 22.44 32.16
N ASN A 305 -29.92 21.84 32.95
CA ASN A 305 -29.75 21.68 34.40
C ASN A 305 -29.89 20.22 34.87
N VAL A 306 -29.13 19.29 34.32
CA VAL A 306 -28.93 17.99 34.99
C VAL A 306 -27.54 17.96 35.59
N LYS A 307 -27.41 18.26 36.88
CA LYS A 307 -26.25 17.96 37.71
C LYS A 307 -26.16 16.44 37.86
N VAL A 308 -25.15 15.82 37.21
CA VAL A 308 -24.81 14.43 37.49
C VAL A 308 -24.03 14.39 38.80
N ASN A 309 -24.65 13.84 39.82
CA ASN A 309 -24.03 13.55 41.10
C ASN A 309 -23.24 12.26 40.96
N MET A 310 -21.92 12.36 40.88
CA MET A 310 -21.03 11.20 40.99
C MET A 310 -20.81 10.95 42.49
N GLY A 311 -21.47 9.97 43.02
CA GLY A 311 -21.24 9.41 44.34
C GLY A 311 -20.50 8.08 44.22
N PHE A 312 -19.29 8.04 44.79
CA PHE A 312 -18.42 6.95 45.23
C PHE A 312 -18.09 5.84 44.26
#